data_1fd09da987692fbfa669bacb0d7ffc09
#
_entry.id   1fd09da987692fbfa669bacb0d7ffc09
#
_cell.length_a   1.000
_cell.length_b   1.000
_cell.length_c   1.000
_cell.angle_alpha   90.00
_cell.angle_beta   90.00
_cell.angle_gamma   90.00
#
_symmetry.space_group_name_H-M   'P 1'
#
loop_
_entity.id
_entity.type
_entity.pdbx_description
1 polymer ?
#
loop_
_entity_poly.entity_id
_entity_poly.type
_entity_poly.pdbx_seq_one_letter_code
_entity_poly.pdbx_strand_id
1 'polypeptide(L)'
;MKRYLPFIILFMLFFTLPILSHAATWQIDPDHSSFQFKVRHLMVSNVKGDFTKSKGVVTIDDKDVSNLKIELTIDTASVSTDHAKRDEHLRGPDFFDAAKYPTITFVSKKVIKDGPDRLEVIGDLTIHGMTREVTVDVEGPTPEVKDPWGGFRRGATATTKINRKDFGLTWNRALETGGVVVGDDVNIYIEVELVKK
;
A
#
# COMPACT_ATOMS: atom_id res chain seq x y z
N MET A 1 -37.55 -72.88 9.70
CA MET A 1 -36.84 -71.90 10.49
C MET A 1 -36.09 -70.96 9.61
N LYS A 2 -36.58 -69.70 9.36
CA LYS A 2 -35.94 -68.68 8.51
C LYS A 2 -35.04 -67.83 9.40
N ARG A 3 -33.73 -67.87 9.17
CA ARG A 3 -32.74 -67.02 9.88
C ARG A 3 -32.68 -65.66 9.19
N TYR A 4 -33.07 -64.58 9.83
CA TYR A 4 -32.86 -63.22 9.43
C TYR A 4 -31.46 -62.76 9.86
N LEU A 5 -30.62 -62.41 8.92
CA LEU A 5 -29.29 -61.84 9.14
C LEU A 5 -29.47 -60.29 9.28
N PRO A 6 -29.06 -59.66 10.38
CA PRO A 6 -29.19 -58.20 10.48
C PRO A 6 -28.12 -57.51 9.64
N PHE A 7 -28.56 -56.68 8.72
CA PHE A 7 -27.71 -55.82 7.90
C PHE A 7 -27.28 -54.62 8.78
N ILE A 8 -26.04 -54.64 9.26
CA ILE A 8 -25.46 -53.49 9.98
C ILE A 8 -25.02 -52.44 8.97
N ILE A 9 -25.78 -51.35 8.82
CA ILE A 9 -25.39 -50.21 8.01
C ILE A 9 -24.38 -49.39 8.85
N LEU A 10 -23.08 -49.53 8.51
CA LEU A 10 -22.04 -48.68 9.09
C LEU A 10 -22.13 -47.27 8.49
N PHE A 11 -22.68 -46.35 9.26
CA PHE A 11 -22.76 -44.94 8.90
C PHE A 11 -21.38 -44.30 9.09
N MET A 12 -20.60 -44.20 7.99
CA MET A 12 -19.29 -43.59 7.98
C MET A 12 -19.48 -42.05 8.07
N LEU A 13 -19.33 -41.48 9.28
CA LEU A 13 -19.39 -40.07 9.56
C LEU A 13 -18.11 -39.42 8.97
N PHE A 14 -18.23 -38.82 7.78
CA PHE A 14 -17.15 -38.01 7.21
C PHE A 14 -16.99 -36.73 8.06
N PHE A 15 -16.03 -36.73 8.94
CA PHE A 15 -15.59 -35.55 9.70
C PHE A 15 -14.78 -34.67 8.74
N THR A 16 -15.41 -33.69 8.08
CA THR A 16 -14.69 -32.67 7.32
C THR A 16 -14.05 -31.72 8.32
N LEU A 17 -12.76 -31.90 8.59
CA LEU A 17 -11.97 -30.93 9.31
C LEU A 17 -11.94 -29.63 8.47
N PRO A 18 -12.28 -28.47 9.06
CA PRO A 18 -12.10 -27.20 8.37
C PRO A 18 -10.60 -27.05 8.08
N ILE A 19 -10.25 -26.96 6.81
CA ILE A 19 -8.90 -26.56 6.38
C ILE A 19 -8.79 -25.09 6.76
N LEU A 20 -8.14 -24.79 7.88
CA LEU A 20 -7.78 -23.43 8.25
C LEU A 20 -6.90 -22.87 7.13
N SER A 21 -7.43 -21.93 6.37
CA SER A 21 -6.64 -21.13 5.43
C SER A 21 -5.72 -20.27 6.27
N HIS A 22 -4.42 -20.53 6.23
CA HIS A 22 -3.43 -19.68 6.88
C HIS A 22 -3.05 -18.57 5.89
N ALA A 23 -3.60 -17.37 6.10
CA ALA A 23 -3.08 -16.17 5.47
C ALA A 23 -1.64 -15.94 5.98
N ALA A 24 -0.70 -15.74 5.07
CA ALA A 24 0.68 -15.49 5.41
C ALA A 24 0.90 -13.99 5.69
N THR A 25 1.74 -13.70 6.68
CA THR A 25 2.12 -12.32 7.03
C THR A 25 3.47 -12.00 6.40
N TRP A 26 3.52 -10.85 5.75
CA TRP A 26 4.68 -10.32 5.04
C TRP A 26 5.03 -8.95 5.58
N GLN A 27 6.32 -8.65 5.70
CA GLN A 27 6.80 -7.32 6.04
C GLN A 27 7.37 -6.64 4.79
N ILE A 28 7.15 -5.33 4.66
CA ILE A 28 7.82 -4.52 3.66
C ILE A 28 9.31 -4.48 4.00
N ASP A 29 10.15 -4.81 3.02
CA ASP A 29 11.60 -4.64 3.08
C ASP A 29 11.93 -3.18 2.72
N PRO A 30 12.37 -2.33 3.66
CA PRO A 30 12.61 -0.92 3.39
C PRO A 30 13.82 -0.68 2.48
N ASP A 31 14.77 -1.61 2.43
CA ASP A 31 15.99 -1.46 1.63
C ASP A 31 15.75 -1.76 0.14
N HIS A 32 14.67 -2.50 -0.18
CA HIS A 32 14.29 -2.88 -1.54
C HIS A 32 12.89 -2.35 -1.92
N SER A 33 12.40 -1.33 -1.22
CA SER A 33 11.11 -0.71 -1.51
C SER A 33 11.24 0.79 -1.71
N SER A 34 10.40 1.36 -2.56
CA SER A 34 10.37 2.80 -2.82
C SER A 34 8.96 3.38 -2.76
N PHE A 35 8.83 4.59 -2.21
CA PHE A 35 7.58 5.33 -2.06
C PHE A 35 7.73 6.70 -2.69
N GLN A 36 7.48 6.79 -3.98
CA GLN A 36 7.75 7.96 -4.80
C GLN A 36 6.50 8.79 -5.06
N PHE A 37 6.69 10.09 -5.24
CA PHE A 37 5.66 10.99 -5.72
C PHE A 37 6.17 11.90 -6.84
N LYS A 38 5.24 12.41 -7.64
CA LYS A 38 5.49 13.37 -8.71
C LYS A 38 4.40 14.43 -8.74
N VAL A 39 4.79 15.71 -8.73
CA VAL A 39 3.87 16.86 -8.76
C VAL A 39 4.31 17.86 -9.82
N ARG A 40 3.34 18.54 -10.47
CA ARG A 40 3.61 19.58 -11.46
C ARG A 40 4.19 20.82 -10.78
N HIS A 41 5.23 21.42 -11.37
CA HIS A 41 5.90 22.61 -10.86
C HIS A 41 5.96 23.69 -11.94
N LEU A 42 5.56 24.94 -11.58
CA LEU A 42 5.46 26.11 -12.45
C LEU A 42 4.68 25.84 -13.75
N MET A 43 3.87 24.83 -13.80
CA MET A 43 3.14 24.32 -14.98
C MET A 43 4.05 23.87 -16.15
N VAL A 44 5.38 23.84 -15.99
CA VAL A 44 6.34 23.52 -17.06
C VAL A 44 7.12 22.22 -16.82
N SER A 45 7.37 21.83 -15.55
CA SER A 45 8.16 20.64 -15.19
C SER A 45 7.48 19.81 -14.10
N ASN A 46 8.10 18.73 -13.68
CA ASN A 46 7.67 17.97 -12.52
C ASN A 46 8.79 17.90 -11.48
N VAL A 47 8.43 18.09 -10.23
CA VAL A 47 9.26 17.69 -9.10
C VAL A 47 8.92 16.23 -8.76
N LYS A 48 9.95 15.42 -8.57
CA LYS A 48 9.87 14.07 -8.02
C LYS A 48 10.48 14.07 -6.63
N GLY A 49 10.00 13.21 -5.79
CA GLY A 49 10.56 12.94 -4.47
C GLY A 49 10.12 11.58 -3.99
N ASP A 50 10.71 11.15 -2.91
CA ASP A 50 10.40 9.90 -2.23
C ASP A 50 10.36 10.10 -0.71
N PHE A 51 9.89 9.08 -0.01
CA PHE A 51 10.02 8.95 1.43
C PHE A 51 10.97 7.80 1.72
N THR A 52 12.10 8.09 2.36
CA THR A 52 13.19 7.14 2.55
C THR A 52 12.99 6.20 3.75
N LYS A 53 11.95 6.41 4.57
CA LYS A 53 11.65 5.58 5.75
C LYS A 53 10.19 5.16 5.76
N SER A 54 9.98 3.87 5.65
CA SER A 54 8.67 3.25 5.70
C SER A 54 8.72 1.94 6.47
N LYS A 55 7.56 1.48 6.92
CA LYS A 55 7.33 0.14 7.46
C LYS A 55 5.90 -0.27 7.15
N GLY A 56 5.68 -1.55 6.96
CA GLY A 56 4.33 -2.03 6.72
C GLY A 56 4.24 -3.55 6.82
N VAL A 57 3.00 -3.99 6.96
CA VAL A 57 2.64 -5.40 7.01
C VAL A 57 1.58 -5.66 5.95
N VAL A 58 1.77 -6.74 5.21
CA VAL A 58 0.81 -7.24 4.24
C VAL A 58 0.42 -8.66 4.62
N THR A 59 -0.87 -8.91 4.81
CA THR A 59 -1.40 -10.25 5.02
C THR A 59 -1.98 -10.75 3.72
N ILE A 60 -1.49 -11.89 3.22
CA ILE A 60 -1.86 -12.45 1.92
C ILE A 60 -2.47 -13.83 2.13
N ASP A 61 -3.69 -14.04 1.63
CA ASP A 61 -4.31 -15.35 1.50
C ASP A 61 -4.14 -15.81 0.04
N ASP A 62 -3.29 -16.82 -0.19
CA ASP A 62 -3.03 -17.34 -1.55
C ASP A 62 -4.25 -18.03 -2.19
N LYS A 63 -5.27 -18.37 -1.40
CA LYS A 63 -6.52 -18.96 -1.91
C LYS A 63 -7.50 -17.89 -2.37
N ASP A 64 -7.48 -16.74 -1.71
CA ASP A 64 -8.36 -15.62 -2.03
C ASP A 64 -7.66 -14.29 -1.75
N VAL A 65 -7.06 -13.74 -2.78
CA VAL A 65 -6.33 -12.46 -2.72
C VAL A 65 -7.25 -11.28 -2.34
N SER A 66 -8.58 -11.42 -2.45
CA SER A 66 -9.51 -10.38 -2.00
C SER A 66 -9.49 -10.17 -0.47
N ASN A 67 -8.94 -11.14 0.27
CA ASN A 67 -8.71 -11.05 1.72
C ASN A 67 -7.39 -10.35 2.08
N LEU A 68 -6.63 -9.86 1.09
CA LEU A 68 -5.38 -9.15 1.30
C LEU A 68 -5.60 -7.92 2.20
N LYS A 69 -4.73 -7.75 3.20
CA LYS A 69 -4.73 -6.59 4.10
C LYS A 69 -3.39 -5.90 4.05
N ILE A 70 -3.41 -4.58 4.03
CA ILE A 70 -2.22 -3.72 4.00
C ILE A 70 -2.32 -2.73 5.15
N GLU A 71 -1.26 -2.66 5.95
CA GLU A 71 -1.03 -1.61 6.92
C GLU A 71 0.35 -1.00 6.63
N LEU A 72 0.38 0.27 6.21
CA LEU A 72 1.59 1.00 5.85
C LEU A 72 1.73 2.23 6.73
N THR A 73 2.95 2.50 7.18
CA THR A 73 3.34 3.73 7.87
C THR A 73 4.61 4.28 7.23
N ILE A 74 4.61 5.56 6.88
CA ILE A 74 5.74 6.29 6.31
C ILE A 74 6.11 7.40 7.29
N ASP A 75 7.40 7.57 7.55
CA ASP A 75 7.94 8.71 8.32
C ASP A 75 7.85 9.96 7.46
N THR A 76 7.02 10.91 7.84
CA THR A 76 6.81 12.16 7.10
C THR A 76 8.10 12.99 6.96
N ALA A 77 8.95 12.99 7.99
CA ALA A 77 10.21 13.73 7.98
C ALA A 77 11.25 13.14 7.02
N SER A 78 11.03 11.90 6.54
CA SER A 78 11.93 11.23 5.60
C SER A 78 11.77 11.69 4.14
N VAL A 79 10.92 12.68 3.88
CA VAL A 79 10.74 13.25 2.53
C VAL A 79 12.06 13.75 1.96
N SER A 80 12.37 13.34 0.74
CA SER A 80 13.54 13.75 -0.03
C SER A 80 13.15 14.08 -1.47
N THR A 81 13.70 15.16 -1.99
CA THR A 81 13.60 15.54 -3.40
C THR A 81 14.99 15.83 -3.98
N ASP A 82 16.06 15.36 -3.30
CA ASP A 82 17.46 15.63 -3.61
C ASP A 82 17.81 17.13 -3.59
N HIS A 83 17.07 17.91 -2.76
CA HIS A 83 17.31 19.34 -2.62
C HIS A 83 17.00 19.81 -1.19
N ALA A 84 18.02 19.96 -0.36
CA ALA A 84 17.91 20.19 1.09
C ALA A 84 16.95 21.33 1.49
N LYS A 85 17.00 22.50 0.82
CA LYS A 85 16.11 23.64 1.13
C LYS A 85 14.65 23.33 0.81
N ARG A 86 14.38 22.59 -0.27
CA ARG A 86 13.02 22.17 -0.62
C ARG A 86 12.50 21.14 0.37
N ASP A 87 13.33 20.19 0.75
CA ASP A 87 12.98 19.14 1.70
C ASP A 87 12.69 19.73 3.08
N GLU A 88 13.47 20.73 3.51
CA GLU A 88 13.17 21.50 4.74
C GLU A 88 11.80 22.19 4.66
N HIS A 89 11.49 22.86 3.54
CA HIS A 89 10.19 23.51 3.32
C HIS A 89 9.04 22.50 3.29
N LEU A 90 9.24 21.33 2.66
CA LEU A 90 8.25 20.26 2.63
C LEU A 90 7.95 19.70 4.03
N ARG A 91 8.95 19.62 4.92
CA ARG A 91 8.75 19.19 6.31
C ARG A 91 8.05 20.24 7.17
N GLY A 92 8.07 21.50 6.73
CA GLY A 92 7.51 22.64 7.47
C GLY A 92 5.98 22.74 7.42
N PRO A 93 5.42 23.72 8.15
CA PRO A 93 3.98 23.90 8.33
C PRO A 93 3.22 24.30 7.05
N ASP A 94 3.91 24.83 6.02
CA ASP A 94 3.32 25.13 4.72
C ASP A 94 2.91 23.87 3.94
N PHE A 95 3.54 22.70 4.28
CA PHE A 95 3.31 21.43 3.61
C PHE A 95 2.97 20.33 4.59
N PHE A 96 3.88 19.39 4.82
CA PHE A 96 3.59 18.19 5.62
C PHE A 96 3.48 18.44 7.12
N ASP A 97 4.07 19.54 7.63
CA ASP A 97 4.15 19.83 9.08
C ASP A 97 4.56 18.58 9.88
N ALA A 98 5.72 18.02 9.49
CA ALA A 98 6.18 16.71 9.99
C ALA A 98 6.38 16.67 11.51
N ALA A 99 6.59 17.82 12.16
CA ALA A 99 6.69 17.93 13.60
C ALA A 99 5.34 17.63 14.28
N LYS A 100 4.24 18.05 13.68
CA LYS A 100 2.88 17.83 14.19
C LYS A 100 2.26 16.53 13.64
N TYR A 101 2.58 16.17 12.41
CA TYR A 101 2.06 14.99 11.71
C TYR A 101 3.22 14.07 11.29
N PRO A 102 3.82 13.35 12.23
CA PRO A 102 5.07 12.61 11.99
C PRO A 102 4.92 11.41 11.07
N THR A 103 3.68 10.98 10.77
CA THR A 103 3.44 9.80 9.94
C THR A 103 2.37 10.05 8.88
N ILE A 104 2.60 9.43 7.71
CA ILE A 104 1.58 9.16 6.70
C ILE A 104 1.21 7.69 6.86
N THR A 105 -0.09 7.35 6.81
CA THR A 105 -0.53 5.96 6.97
C THR A 105 -1.52 5.56 5.88
N PHE A 106 -1.49 4.27 5.51
CA PHE A 106 -2.51 3.67 4.67
C PHE A 106 -2.99 2.35 5.28
N VAL A 107 -4.31 2.17 5.34
CA VAL A 107 -4.95 0.93 5.81
C VAL A 107 -5.97 0.49 4.76
N SER A 108 -5.77 -0.70 4.19
CA SER A 108 -6.71 -1.26 3.22
C SER A 108 -8.06 -1.62 3.87
N LYS A 109 -9.14 -1.38 3.15
CA LYS A 109 -10.53 -1.70 3.56
C LYS A 109 -11.14 -2.78 2.68
N LYS A 110 -10.87 -2.71 1.38
CA LYS A 110 -11.43 -3.60 0.38
C LYS A 110 -10.43 -3.84 -0.73
N VAL A 111 -10.38 -5.06 -1.22
CA VAL A 111 -9.59 -5.44 -2.40
C VAL A 111 -10.52 -6.01 -3.45
N ILE A 112 -10.38 -5.54 -4.68
CA ILE A 112 -11.13 -5.98 -5.84
C ILE A 112 -10.14 -6.55 -6.84
N LYS A 113 -10.38 -7.77 -7.30
CA LYS A 113 -9.55 -8.40 -8.33
C LYS A 113 -9.91 -7.83 -9.69
N ASP A 114 -8.94 -7.23 -10.38
CA ASP A 114 -9.07 -6.65 -11.73
C ASP A 114 -8.15 -7.38 -12.73
N GLY A 115 -8.38 -8.66 -12.94
CA GLY A 115 -7.57 -9.50 -13.81
C GLY A 115 -6.69 -10.52 -13.07
N PRO A 116 -5.75 -11.17 -13.78
CA PRO A 116 -4.91 -12.23 -13.19
C PRO A 116 -3.91 -11.71 -12.17
N ASP A 117 -3.26 -10.57 -12.43
CA ASP A 117 -2.16 -10.02 -11.63
C ASP A 117 -2.43 -8.56 -11.20
N ARG A 118 -3.69 -8.09 -11.31
CA ARG A 118 -4.07 -6.72 -10.98
C ARG A 118 -5.15 -6.69 -9.91
N LEU A 119 -5.01 -5.73 -8.99
CA LEU A 119 -5.94 -5.48 -7.90
C LEU A 119 -6.23 -3.99 -7.80
N GLU A 120 -7.48 -3.65 -7.48
CA GLU A 120 -7.83 -2.34 -6.93
C GLU A 120 -7.91 -2.46 -5.41
N VAL A 121 -7.06 -1.72 -4.71
CA VAL A 121 -7.05 -1.68 -3.25
C VAL A 121 -7.66 -0.37 -2.78
N ILE A 122 -8.83 -0.44 -2.19
CA ILE A 122 -9.51 0.70 -1.58
C ILE A 122 -9.13 0.77 -0.10
N GLY A 123 -8.70 1.93 0.37
CA GLY A 123 -8.26 2.09 1.75
C GLY A 123 -8.24 3.53 2.23
N ASP A 124 -8.03 3.69 3.52
CA ASP A 124 -7.93 4.97 4.18
C ASP A 124 -6.47 5.45 4.15
N LEU A 125 -6.21 6.52 3.40
CA LEU A 125 -4.94 7.24 3.38
C LEU A 125 -5.02 8.45 4.31
N THR A 126 -4.09 8.55 5.25
CA THR A 126 -3.98 9.70 6.15
C THR A 126 -2.71 10.47 5.88
N ILE A 127 -2.83 11.74 5.52
CA ILE A 127 -1.73 12.69 5.33
C ILE A 127 -2.07 13.97 6.08
N HIS A 128 -1.10 14.59 6.75
CA HIS A 128 -1.29 15.86 7.46
C HIS A 128 -2.49 15.84 8.44
N GLY A 129 -2.72 14.67 9.08
CA GLY A 129 -3.84 14.45 10.00
C GLY A 129 -5.22 14.32 9.35
N MET A 130 -5.32 14.38 8.02
CA MET A 130 -6.58 14.23 7.29
C MET A 130 -6.65 12.87 6.61
N THR A 131 -7.73 12.14 6.84
CA THR A 131 -7.99 10.82 6.25
C THR A 131 -8.94 10.93 5.07
N ARG A 132 -8.60 10.28 3.96
CA ARG A 132 -9.45 10.13 2.78
C ARG A 132 -9.41 8.70 2.29
N GLU A 133 -10.54 8.21 1.83
CA GLU A 133 -10.60 6.95 1.10
C GLU A 133 -10.00 7.16 -0.30
N VAL A 134 -9.08 6.31 -0.67
CA VAL A 134 -8.41 6.32 -1.99
C VAL A 134 -8.43 4.93 -2.60
N THR A 135 -8.39 4.88 -3.93
CA THR A 135 -8.17 3.65 -4.68
C THR A 135 -6.74 3.62 -5.16
N VAL A 136 -6.09 2.50 -4.97
CA VAL A 136 -4.71 2.24 -5.39
C VAL A 136 -4.74 1.06 -6.37
N ASP A 137 -4.22 1.28 -7.58
CA ASP A 137 -4.03 0.23 -8.58
C ASP A 137 -2.75 -0.54 -8.24
N VAL A 138 -2.84 -1.85 -8.09
CA VAL A 138 -1.74 -2.73 -7.70
C VAL A 138 -1.52 -3.80 -8.76
N GLU A 139 -0.27 -3.97 -9.18
CA GLU A 139 0.20 -5.11 -9.96
C GLU A 139 0.98 -6.05 -9.04
N GLY A 140 0.52 -7.30 -8.95
CA GLY A 140 1.02 -8.30 -8.01
C GLY A 140 -0.06 -8.71 -6.98
N PRO A 141 0.32 -9.33 -5.85
CA PRO A 141 1.70 -9.72 -5.51
C PRO A 141 2.25 -10.80 -6.45
N THR A 142 3.56 -10.76 -6.73
CA THR A 142 4.21 -11.81 -7.51
C THR A 142 4.08 -13.17 -6.83
N PRO A 143 4.27 -14.29 -7.54
CA PRO A 143 4.47 -15.58 -6.90
C PRO A 143 5.60 -15.53 -5.86
N GLU A 144 5.49 -16.38 -4.82
CA GLU A 144 6.50 -16.50 -3.79
C GLU A 144 7.81 -17.05 -4.37
N VAL A 145 8.93 -16.40 -4.08
CA VAL A 145 10.27 -16.81 -4.49
C VAL A 145 11.12 -17.05 -3.25
N LYS A 146 11.84 -18.16 -3.22
CA LYS A 146 12.83 -18.43 -2.18
C LYS A 146 14.14 -17.72 -2.51
N ASP A 147 14.62 -16.89 -1.58
CA ASP A 147 15.90 -16.20 -1.73
C ASP A 147 17.10 -17.11 -1.42
N PRO A 148 18.35 -16.72 -1.79
CA PRO A 148 19.54 -17.50 -1.54
C PRO A 148 19.87 -17.72 -0.05
N TRP A 149 19.28 -16.93 0.84
CA TRP A 149 19.50 -17.01 2.30
C TRP A 149 18.44 -17.83 3.03
N GLY A 150 17.49 -18.41 2.28
CA GLY A 150 16.45 -19.31 2.80
C GLY A 150 15.15 -18.62 3.19
N GLY A 151 15.04 -17.31 3.01
CA GLY A 151 13.81 -16.54 3.17
C GLY A 151 12.88 -16.68 1.96
N PHE A 152 11.66 -16.13 2.08
CA PHE A 152 10.71 -16.06 0.99
C PHE A 152 10.35 -14.61 0.71
N ARG A 153 10.25 -14.26 -0.57
CA ARG A 153 10.01 -12.91 -1.05
C ARG A 153 8.87 -12.85 -2.06
N ARG A 154 8.20 -11.70 -2.11
CA ARG A 154 7.24 -11.30 -3.15
C ARG A 154 7.47 -9.84 -3.50
N GLY A 155 7.04 -9.45 -4.69
CA GLY A 155 7.06 -8.05 -5.13
C GLY A 155 5.67 -7.58 -5.52
N ALA A 156 5.45 -6.27 -5.46
CA ALA A 156 4.29 -5.61 -6.05
C ALA A 156 4.65 -4.18 -6.43
N THR A 157 3.97 -3.66 -7.45
CA THR A 157 3.97 -2.23 -7.77
C THR A 157 2.59 -1.65 -7.53
N ALA A 158 2.53 -0.38 -7.14
CA ALA A 158 1.26 0.28 -6.91
C ALA A 158 1.29 1.73 -7.40
N THR A 159 0.16 2.19 -7.95
CA THR A 159 0.02 3.57 -8.42
C THR A 159 -1.30 4.16 -7.97
N THR A 160 -1.29 5.44 -7.66
CA THR A 160 -2.52 6.22 -7.45
C THR A 160 -2.27 7.69 -7.75
N LYS A 161 -3.35 8.45 -7.87
CA LYS A 161 -3.33 9.89 -8.01
C LYS A 161 -4.26 10.51 -6.98
N ILE A 162 -3.75 11.47 -6.21
CA ILE A 162 -4.51 12.20 -5.20
C ILE A 162 -4.49 13.69 -5.47
N ASN A 163 -5.48 14.41 -4.96
CA ASN A 163 -5.42 15.87 -4.85
C ASN A 163 -4.86 16.23 -3.46
N ARG A 164 -3.71 16.91 -3.43
CA ARG A 164 -3.05 17.28 -2.17
C ARG A 164 -3.89 18.17 -1.27
N LYS A 165 -4.78 18.98 -1.85
CA LYS A 165 -5.66 19.88 -1.10
C LYS A 165 -6.70 19.14 -0.26
N ASP A 166 -7.09 17.93 -0.68
CA ASP A 166 -8.00 17.07 0.10
C ASP A 166 -7.40 16.66 1.45
N PHE A 167 -6.07 16.75 1.56
CA PHE A 167 -5.28 16.49 2.76
C PHE A 167 -4.77 17.78 3.44
N GLY A 168 -5.34 18.95 3.10
CA GLY A 168 -4.98 20.22 3.72
C GLY A 168 -3.63 20.82 3.27
N LEU A 169 -2.95 20.22 2.28
CA LEU A 169 -1.70 20.74 1.73
C LEU A 169 -2.01 21.84 0.70
N THR A 170 -2.39 23.02 1.17
CA THR A 170 -2.99 24.09 0.34
C THR A 170 -2.00 25.17 -0.11
N TRP A 171 -0.76 25.18 0.45
CA TRP A 171 0.23 26.20 0.07
C TRP A 171 0.42 26.29 -1.44
N ASN A 172 0.41 27.52 -1.97
CA ASN A 172 0.67 27.81 -3.37
C ASN A 172 0.99 29.28 -3.59
N ARG A 173 1.48 29.64 -4.78
CA ARG A 173 1.60 30.99 -5.28
C ARG A 173 1.08 31.06 -6.71
N ALA A 174 0.32 32.11 -7.03
CA ALA A 174 -0.07 32.41 -8.40
C ALA A 174 1.15 32.88 -9.20
N LEU A 175 1.17 32.56 -10.49
CA LEU A 175 2.16 33.03 -11.44
C LEU A 175 1.60 34.23 -12.19
N GLU A 176 2.43 35.26 -12.48
CA GLU A 176 2.06 36.41 -13.27
C GLU A 176 1.56 36.05 -14.68
N THR A 177 2.09 34.96 -15.25
CA THR A 177 1.70 34.43 -16.55
C THR A 177 0.45 33.54 -16.52
N GLY A 178 -0.22 33.46 -15.37
CA GLY A 178 -1.33 32.53 -15.10
C GLY A 178 -0.84 31.14 -14.66
N GLY A 179 -1.66 30.46 -13.87
CA GLY A 179 -1.36 29.17 -13.26
C GLY A 179 -0.75 29.30 -11.86
N VAL A 180 -0.13 28.23 -11.39
CA VAL A 180 0.33 28.08 -10.00
C VAL A 180 1.72 27.48 -9.93
N VAL A 181 2.43 27.72 -8.81
CA VAL A 181 3.77 27.17 -8.58
C VAL A 181 3.73 25.65 -8.40
N VAL A 182 2.74 25.12 -7.65
CA VAL A 182 2.61 23.69 -7.37
C VAL A 182 1.24 23.19 -7.83
N GLY A 183 1.22 22.15 -8.66
CA GLY A 183 -0.01 21.49 -9.09
C GLY A 183 -0.77 20.86 -7.91
N ASP A 184 -2.06 20.66 -8.09
CA ASP A 184 -2.91 20.07 -7.06
C ASP A 184 -2.87 18.55 -7.09
N ASP A 185 -2.73 17.96 -8.28
CA ASP A 185 -2.63 16.52 -8.47
C ASP A 185 -1.21 16.00 -8.18
N VAL A 186 -1.13 14.99 -7.36
CA VAL A 186 0.10 14.26 -7.02
C VAL A 186 -0.05 12.82 -7.49
N ASN A 187 0.86 12.39 -8.37
CA ASN A 187 0.94 10.99 -8.77
C ASN A 187 1.88 10.25 -7.80
N ILE A 188 1.44 9.11 -7.31
CA ILE A 188 2.18 8.25 -6.37
C ILE A 188 2.57 6.97 -7.09
N TYR A 189 3.82 6.54 -6.91
CA TYR A 189 4.40 5.34 -7.48
C TYR A 189 5.11 4.58 -6.36
N ILE A 190 4.75 3.33 -6.20
CA ILE A 190 5.26 2.49 -5.11
C ILE A 190 5.79 1.20 -5.72
N GLU A 191 6.98 0.81 -5.32
CA GLU A 191 7.53 -0.53 -5.54
C GLU A 191 7.84 -1.14 -4.19
N VAL A 192 7.35 -2.33 -3.92
CA VAL A 192 7.61 -3.01 -2.65
C VAL A 192 8.17 -4.40 -2.87
N GLU A 193 9.15 -4.73 -2.05
CA GLU A 193 9.56 -6.09 -1.79
C GLU A 193 9.04 -6.52 -0.41
N LEU A 194 8.48 -7.71 -0.33
CA LEU A 194 7.85 -8.27 0.85
C LEU A 194 8.64 -9.49 1.31
N VAL A 195 8.96 -9.54 2.60
CA VAL A 195 9.64 -10.67 3.26
C VAL A 195 8.66 -11.41 4.15
N LYS A 196 8.56 -12.72 3.99
CA LYS A 196 7.68 -13.59 4.78
C LYS A 196 8.16 -13.68 6.22
N LYS A 197 7.22 -13.63 7.17
CA LYS A 197 7.46 -13.81 8.60
C LYS A 197 7.17 -15.23 9.07
#